data_e9c41a634afdd64597d91244f9d72b4a
#
_entry.id   e9c41a634afdd64597d91244f9d72b4a
#
_cell.length_a   1.000
_cell.length_b   1.000
_cell.length_c   1.000
_cell.angle_alpha   90.00
_cell.angle_beta   90.00
_cell.angle_gamma   90.00
#
_symmetry.space_group_name_H-M   'P 1'
#
loop_
_entity.id
_entity.type
_entity.pdbx_description
1 polymer ?
#
loop_
_entity_poly.entity_id
_entity_poly.type
_entity_poly.pdbx_seq_one_letter_code
_entity_poly.pdbx_strand_id
1 'polypeptide(L)'
;MSGANAARGEAALILEGIALVVRPSFAALVAAEAELGSLLALVERAGEGRLALSEMAGLVWHCLAMRPDGWTRERLGEALLAAGVAQAMPAVRMILRQLVAGAS
;
A
#
# COMPACT_ATOMS: atom_id res chain seq x y z
N MET A 1 5.26 -18.05 11.65
CA MET A 1 5.44 -16.61 11.63
C MET A 1 4.88 -16.02 10.35
N SER A 2 4.00 -15.08 10.51
CA SER A 2 3.31 -14.49 9.37
C SER A 2 3.89 -13.12 9.09
N GLY A 3 5.08 -13.06 8.66
CA GLY A 3 5.68 -11.79 8.29
C GLY A 3 5.66 -11.59 6.80
N ALA A 4 5.94 -10.36 6.39
CA ALA A 4 6.15 -10.04 5.00
C ALA A 4 7.45 -10.68 4.54
N ASN A 5 7.47 -11.09 3.29
CA ASN A 5 8.66 -11.67 2.66
C ASN A 5 9.15 -10.73 1.57
N ALA A 6 10.22 -10.00 1.84
CA ALA A 6 10.77 -9.04 0.89
C ALA A 6 11.21 -9.69 -0.42
N ALA A 7 11.68 -10.94 -0.35
CA ALA A 7 12.09 -11.66 -1.55
C ALA A 7 10.90 -11.98 -2.47
N ARG A 8 9.69 -11.96 -1.92
CA ARG A 8 8.46 -12.14 -2.68
C ARG A 8 7.76 -10.83 -2.99
N GLY A 9 8.43 -9.72 -2.76
CA GLY A 9 7.87 -8.39 -3.01
C GLY A 9 6.83 -7.96 -1.99
N GLU A 10 6.99 -8.37 -0.73
CA GLU A 10 6.06 -8.03 0.34
C GLU A 10 6.69 -7.08 1.34
N ALA A 11 5.88 -6.26 1.98
CA ALA A 11 6.30 -5.41 3.07
C ALA A 11 5.35 -5.56 4.24
N ALA A 12 5.87 -5.38 5.44
CA ALA A 12 5.04 -5.37 6.65
C ALA A 12 4.57 -3.95 6.93
N LEU A 13 3.34 -3.85 7.44
CA LEU A 13 2.78 -2.59 7.89
C LEU A 13 2.03 -2.87 9.19
N ILE A 14 2.45 -2.21 10.25
CA ILE A 14 1.84 -2.42 11.56
C ILE A 14 0.91 -1.25 11.84
N LEU A 15 -0.39 -1.56 12.01
CA LEU A 15 -1.42 -0.57 12.34
C LEU A 15 -2.24 -1.12 13.49
N GLU A 16 -2.43 -0.31 14.52
CA GLU A 16 -3.21 -0.69 15.71
C GLU A 16 -2.71 -2.01 16.31
N GLY A 17 -1.40 -2.23 16.28
CA GLY A 17 -0.81 -3.45 16.81
C GLY A 17 -0.97 -4.67 15.91
N ILE A 18 -1.60 -4.52 14.76
CA ILE A 18 -1.83 -5.61 13.82
C ILE A 18 -0.79 -5.57 12.72
N ALA A 19 -0.10 -6.68 12.49
CA ALA A 19 0.87 -6.79 11.41
C ALA A 19 0.14 -7.15 10.12
N LEU A 20 0.15 -6.23 9.18
CA LEU A 20 -0.47 -6.42 7.87
C LEU A 20 0.63 -6.70 6.84
N VAL A 21 0.31 -7.56 5.87
CA VAL A 21 1.23 -7.84 4.76
C VAL A 21 0.75 -7.11 3.53
N VAL A 22 1.61 -6.27 2.97
CA VAL A 22 1.34 -5.53 1.74
C VAL A 22 2.03 -6.25 0.59
N ARG A 23 1.23 -6.69 -0.37
CA ARG A 23 1.71 -7.47 -1.52
C ARG A 23 1.15 -6.87 -2.82
N PRO A 24 1.96 -6.15 -3.60
CA PRO A 24 1.50 -5.57 -4.86
C PRO A 24 1.49 -6.61 -5.98
N SER A 25 0.53 -7.52 -5.93
CA SER A 25 0.33 -8.49 -7.00
C SER A 25 -0.24 -7.80 -8.24
N PHE A 26 -0.19 -8.47 -9.39
CA PHE A 26 -0.76 -7.90 -10.61
C PHE A 26 -2.25 -7.60 -10.42
N ALA A 27 -2.99 -8.54 -9.83
CA ALA A 27 -4.42 -8.34 -9.59
C ALA A 27 -4.67 -7.15 -8.67
N ALA A 28 -3.85 -7.00 -7.62
CA ALA A 28 -3.97 -5.87 -6.70
C ALA A 28 -3.73 -4.55 -7.41
N LEU A 29 -2.69 -4.50 -8.23
CA LEU A 29 -2.34 -3.27 -8.94
C LEU A 29 -3.38 -2.91 -10.00
N VAL A 30 -3.95 -3.91 -10.69
CA VAL A 30 -5.02 -3.65 -11.64
C VAL A 30 -6.25 -3.08 -10.91
N ALA A 31 -6.60 -3.65 -9.76
CA ALA A 31 -7.73 -3.16 -8.98
C ALA A 31 -7.47 -1.74 -8.48
N ALA A 32 -6.24 -1.46 -8.03
CA ALA A 32 -5.88 -0.12 -7.60
C ALA A 32 -5.98 0.88 -8.75
N GLU A 33 -5.50 0.51 -9.93
CA GLU A 33 -5.52 1.39 -11.08
C GLU A 33 -6.94 1.67 -11.57
N ALA A 34 -7.83 0.68 -11.45
CA ALA A 34 -9.23 0.87 -11.81
C ALA A 34 -9.89 1.95 -10.95
N GLU A 35 -9.44 2.09 -9.72
CA GLU A 35 -9.98 3.10 -8.81
C GLU A 35 -9.23 4.43 -8.88
N LEU A 36 -7.90 4.37 -8.90
CA LEU A 36 -7.05 5.54 -8.69
C LEU A 36 -6.57 6.19 -9.99
N GLY A 37 -6.82 5.56 -11.12
CA GLY A 37 -6.28 6.01 -12.39
C GLY A 37 -4.88 5.48 -12.61
N SER A 38 -4.15 6.07 -13.55
CA SER A 38 -2.83 5.59 -13.93
C SER A 38 -1.88 5.51 -12.74
N LEU A 39 -1.38 4.31 -12.44
CA LEU A 39 -0.40 4.14 -11.37
C LEU A 39 0.94 4.75 -11.73
N LEU A 40 1.30 4.79 -13.02
CA LEU A 40 2.54 5.45 -13.43
C LEU A 40 2.46 6.95 -13.18
N ALA A 41 1.27 7.54 -13.34
CA ALA A 41 1.07 8.94 -12.99
C ALA A 41 1.22 9.15 -11.47
N LEU A 42 0.78 8.18 -10.67
CA LEU A 42 0.98 8.24 -9.22
C LEU A 42 2.47 8.21 -8.88
N VAL A 43 3.24 7.39 -9.58
CA VAL A 43 4.69 7.34 -9.38
C VAL A 43 5.31 8.72 -9.59
N GLU A 44 4.91 9.40 -10.66
CA GLU A 44 5.42 10.73 -10.94
C GLU A 44 5.06 11.73 -9.85
N ARG A 45 3.79 11.72 -9.42
CA ARG A 45 3.35 12.64 -8.37
C ARG A 45 3.99 12.33 -7.03
N ALA A 46 4.24 11.04 -6.74
CA ALA A 46 4.92 10.66 -5.53
C ALA A 46 6.36 11.20 -5.51
N GLY A 47 7.03 11.19 -6.65
CA GLY A 47 8.36 11.76 -6.78
C GLY A 47 8.38 13.26 -6.54
N GLU A 48 7.26 13.93 -6.78
CA GLU A 48 7.11 15.36 -6.54
C GLU A 48 6.54 15.68 -5.16
N GLY A 49 6.32 14.66 -4.34
CA GLY A 49 5.73 14.85 -3.02
C GLY A 49 4.24 15.20 -3.06
N ARG A 50 3.53 14.87 -4.14
CA ARG A 50 2.13 15.24 -4.35
C ARG A 50 1.18 14.06 -4.36
N LEU A 51 1.44 13.08 -3.52
CA LEU A 51 0.55 11.94 -3.39
C LEU A 51 -0.55 12.28 -2.38
N ALA A 52 -1.81 12.11 -2.78
CA ALA A 52 -2.93 12.39 -1.89
C ALA A 52 -3.11 11.29 -0.86
N LEU A 53 -3.63 11.66 0.32
CA LEU A 53 -3.87 10.70 1.39
C LEU A 53 -4.80 9.57 0.95
N SER A 54 -5.85 9.91 0.20
CA SER A 54 -6.78 8.91 -0.31
C SER A 54 -6.10 7.94 -1.28
N GLU A 55 -5.10 8.42 -2.01
CA GLU A 55 -4.35 7.58 -2.94
C GLU A 55 -3.45 6.61 -2.19
N MET A 56 -2.81 7.07 -1.11
CA MET A 56 -1.99 6.19 -0.27
C MET A 56 -2.85 5.10 0.37
N ALA A 57 -4.00 5.49 0.92
CA ALA A 57 -4.91 4.53 1.53
C ALA A 57 -5.43 3.53 0.50
N GLY A 58 -5.74 4.00 -0.70
CA GLY A 58 -6.20 3.14 -1.79
C GLY A 58 -5.15 2.14 -2.23
N LEU A 59 -3.91 2.59 -2.41
CA LEU A 59 -2.82 1.69 -2.77
C LEU A 59 -2.63 0.60 -1.73
N VAL A 60 -2.55 0.99 -0.46
CA VAL A 60 -2.36 0.02 0.62
C VAL A 60 -3.53 -0.94 0.68
N TRP A 61 -4.76 -0.42 0.60
CA TRP A 61 -5.96 -1.25 0.68
C TRP A 61 -5.97 -2.36 -0.36
N HIS A 62 -5.75 -2.00 -1.62
CA HIS A 62 -5.76 -2.98 -2.69
C HIS A 62 -4.60 -3.97 -2.61
N CYS A 63 -3.49 -3.55 -2.02
CA CYS A 63 -2.30 -4.40 -1.92
C CYS A 63 -2.22 -5.20 -0.63
N LEU A 64 -3.21 -5.08 0.27
CA LEU A 64 -3.24 -5.95 1.45
C LEU A 64 -3.45 -7.40 1.01
N ALA A 65 -2.52 -8.27 1.42
CA ALA A 65 -2.62 -9.68 1.11
C ALA A 65 -3.84 -10.30 1.79
N MET A 66 -4.15 -9.81 2.99
CA MET A 66 -5.34 -10.24 3.73
C MET A 66 -5.83 -9.04 4.55
N ARG A 67 -7.12 -8.79 4.47
CA ARG A 67 -7.73 -7.70 5.23
C ARG A 67 -8.28 -8.26 6.54
N PRO A 68 -8.03 -7.59 7.67
CA PRO A 68 -8.61 -8.04 8.94
C PRO A 68 -10.13 -8.04 8.86
N ASP A 69 -10.76 -8.97 9.58
CA ASP A 69 -12.21 -9.08 9.62
C ASP A 69 -12.83 -7.76 10.08
N GLY A 70 -13.85 -7.33 9.35
CA GLY A 70 -14.58 -6.12 9.69
C GLY A 70 -13.92 -4.83 9.25
N TRP A 71 -12.71 -4.88 8.68
CA TRP A 71 -12.07 -3.67 8.20
C TRP A 71 -12.66 -3.22 6.88
N THR A 72 -12.80 -1.91 6.75
CA THR A 72 -13.21 -1.24 5.52
C THR A 72 -12.07 -0.34 5.06
N ARG A 73 -12.20 0.18 3.86
CA ARG A 73 -11.27 1.20 3.35
C ARG A 73 -11.17 2.37 4.31
N GLU A 74 -12.31 2.82 4.82
CA GLU A 74 -12.36 3.97 5.73
C GLU A 74 -11.64 3.66 7.03
N ARG A 75 -11.86 2.46 7.58
CA ARG A 75 -11.17 2.02 8.79
C ARG A 75 -9.66 2.02 8.59
N LEU A 76 -9.21 1.53 7.43
CA LEU A 76 -7.78 1.55 7.12
C LEU A 76 -7.25 2.98 7.08
N GLY A 77 -7.99 3.87 6.43
CA GLY A 77 -7.57 5.27 6.35
C GLY A 77 -7.44 5.91 7.72
N GLU A 78 -8.38 5.63 8.61
CA GLU A 78 -8.34 6.15 9.98
C GLU A 78 -7.14 5.59 10.74
N ALA A 79 -6.85 4.31 10.57
CA ALA A 79 -5.70 3.68 11.22
C ALA A 79 -4.39 4.28 10.71
N LEU A 80 -4.30 4.57 9.42
CA LEU A 80 -3.13 5.22 8.84
C LEU A 80 -2.91 6.61 9.45
N LEU A 81 -3.98 7.38 9.60
CA LEU A 81 -3.88 8.70 10.21
C LEU A 81 -3.48 8.60 11.68
N ALA A 82 -4.04 7.64 12.41
CA ALA A 82 -3.73 7.46 13.82
C ALA A 82 -2.27 7.09 14.02
N ALA A 83 -1.71 6.28 13.12
CA ALA A 83 -0.31 5.88 13.19
C ALA A 83 0.64 6.93 12.63
N GLY A 84 0.11 7.83 11.81
CA GLY A 84 0.91 8.80 11.06
C GLY A 84 1.28 8.27 9.68
N VAL A 85 1.18 9.12 8.67
CA VAL A 85 1.45 8.69 7.29
C VAL A 85 2.89 8.20 7.10
N ALA A 86 3.82 8.69 7.93
CA ALA A 86 5.20 8.22 7.86
C ALA A 86 5.32 6.72 8.10
N GLN A 87 4.41 6.14 8.88
CA GLN A 87 4.38 4.71 9.16
C GLN A 87 4.06 3.90 7.89
N ALA A 88 3.24 4.45 7.01
CA ALA A 88 2.84 3.77 5.78
C ALA A 88 3.80 4.01 4.62
N MET A 89 4.63 5.04 4.70
CA MET A 89 5.47 5.43 3.56
C MET A 89 6.40 4.33 3.04
N PRO A 90 7.06 3.53 3.89
CA PRO A 90 7.91 2.45 3.35
C PRO A 90 7.12 1.47 2.48
N ALA A 91 5.90 1.12 2.89
CA ALA A 91 5.05 0.20 2.11
C ALA A 91 4.61 0.86 0.81
N VAL A 92 4.21 2.13 0.85
CA VAL A 92 3.81 2.86 -0.36
C VAL A 92 4.98 2.95 -1.34
N ARG A 93 6.16 3.29 -0.85
CA ARG A 93 7.36 3.35 -1.71
C ARG A 93 7.67 2.00 -2.33
N MET A 94 7.53 0.93 -1.55
CA MET A 94 7.78 -0.41 -2.05
C MET A 94 6.83 -0.77 -3.19
N ILE A 95 5.54 -0.45 -3.04
CA ILE A 95 4.55 -0.69 -4.09
C ILE A 95 4.94 0.02 -5.38
N LEU A 96 5.24 1.31 -5.27
CA LEU A 96 5.56 2.13 -6.43
C LEU A 96 6.88 1.73 -7.07
N ARG A 97 7.87 1.37 -6.24
CA ARG A 97 9.16 0.92 -6.77
C ARG A 97 9.02 -0.39 -7.53
N GLN A 98 8.23 -1.32 -7.02
CA GLN A 98 8.03 -2.60 -7.72
C GLN A 98 7.29 -2.41 -9.03
N LEU A 99 6.37 -1.46 -9.08
CA LEU A 99 5.66 -1.17 -10.31
C LEU A 99 6.64 -0.79 -11.42
N VAL A 100 7.69 -0.06 -11.08
CA VAL A 100 8.66 0.45 -12.05
C VAL A 100 9.83 -0.52 -12.26
N ALA A 101 10.37 -1.07 -11.18
CA ALA A 101 11.65 -1.80 -11.21
C ALA A 101 11.53 -3.30 -10.93
N GLY A 102 10.36 -3.78 -10.57
CA GLY A 102 10.16 -5.19 -10.24
C GLY A 102 10.50 -5.50 -8.80
N ALA A 103 10.24 -6.75 -8.39
CA ALA A 103 10.32 -7.17 -7.00
C ALA A 103 11.73 -7.57 -6.55
N SER A 104 12.64 -7.81 -7.44
CA SER A 104 14.00 -8.26 -7.08
C SER A 104 15.03 -7.16 -7.14
#